data_6c4ef50e66770e5d46f5aabec17573d8
#
_entry.id   6c4ef50e66770e5d46f5aabec17573d8
#
_cell.length_a   1.000
_cell.length_b   1.000
_cell.length_c   1.000
_cell.angle_alpha   90.00
_cell.angle_beta   90.00
_cell.angle_gamma   90.00
#
_symmetry.space_group_name_H-M   'P 1'
#
loop_
_entity.id
_entity.type
_entity.pdbx_description
1 polymer ?
#
loop_
_entity_poly.entity_id
_entity_poly.type
_entity_poly.pdbx_seq_one_letter_code
_entity_poly.pdbx_strand_id
1 'polypeptide(L)'
;VAGAAEGFDNDEGEAFTVNYDIRLALKTSFTGKDMLTSVLRAGNFGPSIWDEGLTFVETAMSSGGSVKIGRLFYTFPVGENLTVTAGPVVRTDDAGMYAGYATFYPSDLLLDFFTYGGAWATNNLASTGAGLGGVYKFGDSGFSVSGNYVAWDGSSTGIGRDETGSTSSWQLFYEGEVFDGNFLAQAGYAYAQNVGLTIGTNKAGAAAGDNRHGYSLAAAWAPADAGLIPSISGGWSMSDPDDSDEDIHGWYVGLEWSDVFVEGNSFGTAIGQAPKVEDDYNKMWEIFYKFAVTDNITVTPTYFIIDEYSGDLSSDYVQGAYVKTTFTF
;
A
#
# COMPACT_ATOMS: atom_id res chain seq x y z
N VAL A 1 -9.94 -3.14 14.16
CA VAL A 1 -8.68 -3.68 14.66
C VAL A 1 -8.68 -3.61 16.17
N ALA A 2 -8.30 -4.69 16.83
CA ALA A 2 -8.10 -4.74 18.27
C ALA A 2 -6.77 -5.41 18.56
N GLY A 3 -5.86 -4.76 19.29
CA GLY A 3 -4.53 -5.30 19.51
C GLY A 3 -3.64 -4.45 20.41
N ALA A 4 -2.44 -4.95 20.64
CA ALA A 4 -1.38 -4.29 21.37
C ALA A 4 -0.01 -4.70 20.79
N ALA A 5 0.97 -3.86 21.00
CA ALA A 5 2.36 -4.16 20.75
C ALA A 5 3.22 -3.73 21.95
N GLU A 6 4.43 -4.25 22.06
CA GLU A 6 5.40 -3.93 23.10
C GLU A 6 6.78 -3.65 22.49
N GLY A 7 7.66 -3.06 23.26
CA GLY A 7 9.02 -2.72 22.84
C GLY A 7 9.19 -1.26 22.41
N PHE A 8 8.24 -0.39 22.70
CA PHE A 8 8.38 1.05 22.50
C PHE A 8 9.07 1.70 23.71
N ASP A 9 9.79 2.80 23.47
CA ASP A 9 10.48 3.59 24.52
C ASP A 9 9.53 4.27 25.51
N ASN A 10 8.22 4.20 25.30
CA ASN A 10 7.21 4.80 26.16
C ASN A 10 6.02 3.86 26.42
N ASP A 11 5.47 3.93 27.63
CA ASP A 11 4.33 3.13 28.08
C ASP A 11 3.03 3.37 27.26
N GLU A 12 2.93 4.46 26.54
CA GLU A 12 1.73 4.80 25.74
C GLU A 12 1.58 3.92 24.49
N GLY A 13 2.71 3.43 23.94
CA GLY A 13 2.73 2.51 22.81
C GLY A 13 2.22 1.11 23.14
N GLU A 14 2.26 0.69 24.39
CA GLU A 14 1.97 -0.68 24.81
C GLU A 14 0.50 -0.94 25.17
N ALA A 15 -0.36 0.06 25.04
CA ALA A 15 -1.77 -0.07 25.39
C ALA A 15 -2.54 -0.97 24.42
N PHE A 16 -3.40 -1.84 24.94
CA PHE A 16 -4.39 -2.54 24.13
C PHE A 16 -5.45 -1.54 23.61
N THR A 17 -5.55 -1.41 22.31
CA THR A 17 -6.48 -0.47 21.67
C THR A 17 -7.53 -1.18 20.84
N VAL A 18 -8.66 -0.51 20.63
CA VAL A 18 -9.74 -0.94 19.72
C VAL A 18 -10.05 0.19 18.77
N ASN A 19 -9.76 -0.04 17.49
CA ASN A 19 -9.84 0.97 16.45
C ASN A 19 -10.77 0.52 15.33
N TYR A 20 -11.39 1.49 14.64
CA TYR A 20 -12.26 1.24 13.50
C TYR A 20 -11.94 2.16 12.32
N ASP A 21 -12.19 1.63 11.12
CA ASP A 21 -12.19 2.36 9.84
C ASP A 21 -13.48 1.98 9.09
N ILE A 22 -14.32 2.95 8.82
CA ILE A 22 -15.55 2.78 8.04
C ILE A 22 -15.36 3.43 6.69
N ARG A 23 -15.65 2.68 5.62
CA ARG A 23 -15.59 3.14 4.23
C ARG A 23 -16.94 2.90 3.57
N LEU A 24 -17.63 3.97 3.15
CA LEU A 24 -18.84 3.89 2.36
C LEU A 24 -18.55 4.36 0.94
N ALA A 25 -18.52 3.43 0.00
CA ALA A 25 -18.29 3.71 -1.42
C ALA A 25 -19.60 3.86 -2.18
N LEU A 26 -19.83 5.05 -2.74
CA LEU A 26 -20.91 5.35 -3.65
C LEU A 26 -20.37 5.32 -5.07
N LYS A 27 -20.89 4.42 -5.90
CA LYS A 27 -20.46 4.23 -7.29
C LYS A 27 -21.64 4.45 -8.22
N THR A 28 -21.47 5.35 -9.20
CA THR A 28 -22.50 5.71 -10.18
C THR A 28 -21.91 5.69 -11.58
N SER A 29 -22.56 4.98 -12.49
CA SER A 29 -22.24 5.01 -13.92
C SER A 29 -23.32 5.81 -14.68
N PHE A 30 -22.91 6.67 -15.61
CA PHE A 30 -23.82 7.47 -16.45
C PHE A 30 -24.02 6.84 -17.83
N THR A 31 -23.02 6.09 -18.30
CA THR A 31 -23.02 5.51 -19.66
C THR A 31 -22.96 3.98 -19.65
N GLY A 32 -22.84 3.36 -18.48
CA GLY A 32 -22.62 1.92 -18.30
C GLY A 32 -21.18 1.47 -18.54
N LYS A 33 -20.29 2.38 -18.95
CA LYS A 33 -18.84 2.12 -19.20
C LYS A 33 -17.91 3.00 -18.36
N ASP A 34 -18.46 3.95 -17.64
CA ASP A 34 -17.80 4.93 -16.79
C ASP A 34 -18.16 4.72 -15.31
N MET A 35 -17.46 5.37 -14.41
CA MET A 35 -17.72 5.28 -12.99
C MET A 35 -17.34 6.57 -12.27
N LEU A 36 -18.32 7.21 -11.66
CA LEU A 36 -18.09 8.21 -10.62
C LEU A 36 -17.97 7.47 -9.28
N THR A 37 -16.82 7.59 -8.64
CA THR A 37 -16.56 7.01 -7.32
C THR A 37 -16.49 8.12 -6.28
N SER A 38 -17.31 7.99 -5.22
CA SER A 38 -17.22 8.83 -4.02
C SER A 38 -17.11 7.94 -2.80
N VAL A 39 -16.08 8.12 -1.98
CA VAL A 39 -15.88 7.36 -0.74
C VAL A 39 -15.97 8.30 0.45
N LEU A 40 -16.90 8.00 1.34
CA LEU A 40 -16.96 8.60 2.66
C LEU A 40 -16.21 7.69 3.64
N ARG A 41 -15.33 8.26 4.47
CA ARG A 41 -14.48 7.49 5.39
C ARG A 41 -14.43 8.15 6.75
N ALA A 42 -14.45 7.34 7.81
CA ALA A 42 -14.27 7.78 9.19
C ALA A 42 -13.54 6.71 10.01
N GLY A 43 -12.72 7.14 10.97
CA GLY A 43 -11.99 6.22 11.84
C GLY A 43 -11.39 6.91 13.06
N ASN A 44 -10.89 6.09 13.99
CA ASN A 44 -10.34 6.54 15.27
C ASN A 44 -8.93 5.99 15.54
N PHE A 45 -8.13 5.74 14.51
CA PHE A 45 -6.79 5.15 14.67
C PHE A 45 -5.77 6.10 15.30
N GLY A 46 -5.84 7.39 15.08
CA GLY A 46 -4.94 8.33 15.74
C GLY A 46 -5.45 8.83 17.10
N PRO A 47 -4.60 8.94 18.12
CA PRO A 47 -3.18 8.57 18.15
C PRO A 47 -2.98 7.14 18.68
N SER A 48 -2.92 6.15 17.83
CA SER A 48 -2.55 4.79 18.22
C SER A 48 -1.31 4.33 17.46
N ILE A 49 -0.62 3.34 18.00
CA ILE A 49 0.54 2.73 17.36
C ILE A 49 0.25 2.19 15.94
N TRP A 50 -1.02 1.94 15.63
CA TRP A 50 -1.48 1.43 14.33
C TRP A 50 -1.59 2.51 13.25
N ASP A 51 -1.33 3.78 13.58
CA ASP A 51 -1.35 4.95 12.67
C ASP A 51 0.01 5.64 12.61
N GLU A 52 1.09 4.97 13.02
CA GLU A 52 2.43 5.54 13.13
C GLU A 52 3.53 4.59 12.65
N GLY A 53 4.55 5.16 11.98
CA GLY A 53 5.81 4.50 11.68
C GLY A 53 5.66 3.14 11.01
N LEU A 54 6.47 2.18 11.44
CA LEU A 54 6.51 0.83 10.86
C LEU A 54 5.40 -0.09 11.38
N THR A 55 4.66 0.30 12.43
CA THR A 55 3.48 -0.41 12.92
C THR A 55 2.17 0.06 12.27
N PHE A 56 2.24 1.02 11.34
CA PHE A 56 1.09 1.49 10.58
C PHE A 56 0.40 0.32 9.86
N VAL A 57 -0.93 0.23 10.03
CA VAL A 57 -1.75 -0.77 9.35
C VAL A 57 -2.52 -0.13 8.19
N GLU A 58 -2.63 -0.83 7.06
CA GLU A 58 -3.26 -0.31 5.82
C GLU A 58 -4.67 0.28 6.05
N THR A 59 -5.40 -0.26 7.00
CA THR A 59 -6.75 0.22 7.28
C THR A 59 -6.84 1.38 8.25
N ALA A 60 -5.72 1.93 8.71
CA ALA A 60 -5.74 3.05 9.65
C ALA A 60 -6.36 4.31 9.03
N MET A 61 -7.34 4.87 9.72
CA MET A 61 -7.95 6.16 9.41
C MET A 61 -8.05 7.03 10.65
N SER A 62 -7.36 8.16 10.62
CA SER A 62 -7.32 9.15 11.68
C SER A 62 -8.19 10.35 11.32
N SER A 63 -9.46 10.29 11.69
CA SER A 63 -10.40 11.39 11.45
C SER A 63 -11.06 11.94 12.71
N GLY A 64 -10.70 11.39 13.88
CA GLY A 64 -11.36 11.71 15.15
C GLY A 64 -12.85 11.33 15.13
N GLY A 65 -13.25 10.33 14.37
CA GLY A 65 -14.64 9.91 14.18
C GLY A 65 -15.43 10.79 13.19
N SER A 66 -14.86 11.85 12.65
CA SER A 66 -15.53 12.72 11.68
C SER A 66 -15.56 12.07 10.30
N VAL A 67 -16.70 12.14 9.61
CA VAL A 67 -16.81 11.67 8.22
C VAL A 67 -16.11 12.66 7.29
N LYS A 68 -15.21 12.12 6.45
CA LYS A 68 -14.46 12.88 5.44
C LYS A 68 -14.69 12.27 4.06
N ILE A 69 -14.51 13.07 3.01
CA ILE A 69 -14.43 12.58 1.64
C ILE A 69 -13.04 11.95 1.46
N GLY A 70 -13.00 10.63 1.41
CA GLY A 70 -11.77 9.88 1.20
C GLY A 70 -11.38 9.76 -0.26
N ARG A 71 -12.38 9.74 -1.17
CA ARG A 71 -12.20 9.72 -2.63
C ARG A 71 -13.32 10.45 -3.32
N LEU A 72 -12.99 11.13 -4.43
CA LEU A 72 -13.96 11.69 -5.36
C LEU A 72 -13.32 11.80 -6.74
N PHE A 73 -13.63 10.87 -7.62
CA PHE A 73 -13.03 10.83 -8.95
C PHE A 73 -13.95 10.15 -9.97
N TYR A 74 -13.67 10.41 -11.23
CA TYR A 74 -14.38 9.85 -12.37
C TYR A 74 -13.43 9.06 -13.27
N THR A 75 -13.81 7.82 -13.55
CA THR A 75 -13.06 6.88 -14.41
C THR A 75 -13.87 6.59 -15.66
N PHE A 76 -13.25 6.69 -16.83
CA PHE A 76 -13.91 6.46 -18.10
C PHE A 76 -12.98 5.86 -19.15
N PRO A 77 -13.49 5.03 -20.09
CA PRO A 77 -12.71 4.49 -21.19
C PRO A 77 -12.52 5.51 -22.30
N VAL A 78 -11.37 5.47 -22.95
CA VAL A 78 -11.04 6.20 -24.17
C VAL A 78 -10.65 5.18 -25.24
N GLY A 79 -11.56 4.90 -26.16
CA GLY A 79 -11.42 3.77 -27.08
C GLY A 79 -11.55 2.42 -26.36
N GLU A 80 -10.80 1.43 -26.82
CA GLU A 80 -10.88 0.04 -26.30
C GLU A 80 -9.83 -0.28 -25.24
N ASN A 81 -8.69 0.40 -25.29
CA ASN A 81 -7.50 0.00 -24.54
C ASN A 81 -7.05 1.00 -23.48
N LEU A 82 -7.58 2.24 -23.48
CA LEU A 82 -7.19 3.27 -22.53
C LEU A 82 -8.31 3.53 -21.53
N THR A 83 -7.99 3.45 -20.25
CA THR A 83 -8.84 3.92 -19.14
C THR A 83 -8.22 5.17 -18.55
N VAL A 84 -9.01 6.21 -18.34
CA VAL A 84 -8.58 7.49 -17.77
C VAL A 84 -9.34 7.75 -16.49
N THR A 85 -8.66 8.27 -15.49
CA THR A 85 -9.25 8.70 -14.21
C THR A 85 -8.81 10.12 -13.89
N ALA A 86 -9.75 10.94 -13.45
CA ALA A 86 -9.49 12.28 -12.97
C ALA A 86 -10.41 12.65 -11.81
N GLY A 87 -9.92 13.42 -10.85
CA GLY A 87 -10.76 13.87 -9.75
C GLY A 87 -10.07 14.85 -8.80
N PRO A 88 -10.86 15.53 -7.96
CA PRO A 88 -10.33 16.42 -6.94
C PRO A 88 -9.75 15.68 -5.73
N VAL A 89 -10.12 14.40 -5.50
CA VAL A 89 -9.65 13.56 -4.40
C VAL A 89 -9.40 12.16 -4.94
N VAL A 90 -8.22 11.93 -5.47
CA VAL A 90 -7.77 10.66 -6.06
C VAL A 90 -6.38 10.31 -5.49
N ARG A 91 -6.05 9.03 -5.44
CA ARG A 91 -4.73 8.53 -5.04
C ARG A 91 -4.02 7.91 -6.26
N THR A 92 -2.71 7.84 -6.22
CA THR A 92 -1.88 7.33 -7.33
C THR A 92 -2.22 5.89 -7.73
N ASP A 93 -2.77 5.09 -6.83
CA ASP A 93 -3.16 3.68 -7.03
C ASP A 93 -4.67 3.44 -7.13
N ASP A 94 -5.48 4.50 -7.24
CA ASP A 94 -6.92 4.34 -7.48
C ASP A 94 -7.18 3.76 -8.88
N ALA A 95 -8.39 3.24 -9.08
CA ALA A 95 -8.81 2.60 -10.33
C ALA A 95 -8.57 3.49 -11.55
N GLY A 96 -7.88 2.98 -12.59
CA GLY A 96 -7.53 3.72 -13.80
C GLY A 96 -6.39 4.72 -13.65
N MET A 97 -5.79 4.86 -12.47
CA MET A 97 -4.57 5.62 -12.23
C MET A 97 -3.32 4.74 -12.36
N TYR A 98 -3.45 3.47 -12.10
CA TYR A 98 -2.41 2.50 -11.87
C TYR A 98 -2.78 1.15 -12.47
N ALA A 99 -1.84 0.43 -13.07
CA ALA A 99 -2.13 -0.83 -13.75
C ALA A 99 -2.37 -1.99 -12.77
N GLY A 100 -1.61 -2.04 -11.67
CA GLY A 100 -1.79 -3.05 -10.63
C GLY A 100 -0.57 -3.21 -9.73
N TYR A 101 -0.76 -3.95 -8.64
CA TYR A 101 0.32 -4.41 -7.77
C TYR A 101 0.79 -5.79 -8.20
N ALA A 102 2.09 -5.99 -8.43
CA ALA A 102 2.65 -7.30 -8.76
C ALA A 102 2.86 -8.13 -7.48
N THR A 103 1.75 -8.43 -6.82
CA THR A 103 1.72 -9.22 -5.59
C THR A 103 0.44 -10.04 -5.49
N PHE A 104 0.52 -11.23 -4.93
CA PHE A 104 -0.60 -12.03 -4.43
C PHE A 104 -0.71 -11.97 -2.91
N TYR A 105 0.27 -11.38 -2.22
CA TYR A 105 0.20 -11.14 -0.80
C TYR A 105 -0.90 -10.10 -0.51
N PRO A 106 -1.70 -10.27 0.55
CA PRO A 106 -2.84 -9.40 0.80
C PRO A 106 -2.45 -7.93 0.93
N SER A 107 -3.29 -7.05 0.39
CA SER A 107 -3.07 -5.60 0.37
C SER A 107 -3.98 -4.82 1.33
N ASP A 108 -4.78 -5.51 2.15
CA ASP A 108 -5.81 -4.86 2.97
C ASP A 108 -5.81 -5.28 4.44
N LEU A 109 -4.86 -6.13 4.87
CA LEU A 109 -4.96 -6.82 6.15
C LEU A 109 -3.90 -6.45 7.18
N LEU A 110 -2.73 -5.95 6.80
CA LEU A 110 -1.48 -6.15 7.53
C LEU A 110 -0.75 -4.83 7.77
N LEU A 111 0.47 -4.91 8.27
CA LEU A 111 1.36 -3.76 8.30
C LEU A 111 1.46 -3.16 6.90
N ASP A 112 1.28 -1.86 6.80
CA ASP A 112 1.18 -1.14 5.53
C ASP A 112 2.37 -1.40 4.61
N PHE A 113 3.57 -1.54 5.17
CA PHE A 113 4.78 -1.85 4.40
C PHE A 113 4.62 -3.08 3.48
N PHE A 114 4.01 -4.16 3.95
CA PHE A 114 3.86 -5.38 3.17
C PHE A 114 2.79 -5.30 2.09
N THR A 115 1.91 -4.30 2.15
CA THR A 115 0.82 -4.10 1.18
C THR A 115 1.29 -3.53 -0.16
N TYR A 116 2.48 -2.92 -0.21
CA TYR A 116 3.01 -2.29 -1.42
C TYR A 116 3.57 -3.27 -2.47
N GLY A 117 3.64 -4.56 -2.18
CA GLY A 117 4.28 -5.52 -3.07
C GLY A 117 5.79 -5.30 -3.23
N GLY A 118 6.43 -4.68 -2.23
CA GLY A 118 7.84 -4.27 -2.29
C GLY A 118 8.13 -3.07 -3.17
N ALA A 119 7.10 -2.49 -3.81
CA ALA A 119 7.23 -1.34 -4.70
C ALA A 119 6.84 -0.02 -4.02
N TRP A 120 7.22 0.15 -2.76
CA TRP A 120 6.86 1.30 -1.92
C TRP A 120 7.32 2.65 -2.50
N ALA A 121 8.40 2.70 -3.27
CA ALA A 121 8.92 3.93 -3.86
C ALA A 121 8.13 4.41 -5.09
N THR A 122 7.21 3.60 -5.61
CA THR A 122 6.42 3.92 -6.81
C THR A 122 4.93 3.67 -6.66
N ASN A 123 4.55 2.80 -5.71
CA ASN A 123 3.17 2.46 -5.43
C ASN A 123 2.68 3.27 -4.23
N ASN A 124 1.45 3.76 -4.29
CA ASN A 124 0.78 4.43 -3.17
C ASN A 124 1.66 5.47 -2.43
N LEU A 125 2.16 6.45 -3.15
CA LEU A 125 3.07 7.48 -2.61
C LEU A 125 2.39 8.48 -1.68
N ALA A 126 1.41 8.06 -0.88
CA ALA A 126 0.64 8.83 0.11
C ALA A 126 -0.07 10.08 -0.41
N SER A 127 0.04 10.39 -1.68
CA SER A 127 -0.62 11.56 -2.25
C SER A 127 -2.08 11.27 -2.54
N THR A 128 -2.96 11.92 -1.81
CA THR A 128 -4.41 11.94 -2.10
C THR A 128 -4.83 13.38 -2.32
N GLY A 129 -5.27 13.71 -3.52
CA GLY A 129 -5.61 15.07 -3.89
C GLY A 129 -6.12 15.21 -5.30
N ALA A 130 -5.98 16.38 -5.88
CA ALA A 130 -6.37 16.61 -7.28
C ALA A 130 -5.42 15.85 -8.22
N GLY A 131 -5.96 15.00 -9.07
CA GLY A 131 -5.11 14.16 -9.93
C GLY A 131 -5.77 13.69 -11.20
N LEU A 132 -4.90 13.22 -12.09
CA LEU A 132 -5.22 12.65 -13.39
C LEU A 132 -4.27 11.50 -13.69
N GLY A 133 -4.76 10.42 -14.27
CA GLY A 133 -3.94 9.32 -14.74
C GLY A 133 -4.63 8.47 -15.80
N GLY A 134 -3.90 7.48 -16.29
CA GLY A 134 -4.42 6.56 -17.28
C GLY A 134 -3.67 5.24 -17.29
N VAL A 135 -4.39 4.19 -17.70
CA VAL A 135 -3.88 2.84 -17.92
C VAL A 135 -4.17 2.44 -19.35
N TYR A 136 -3.12 2.10 -20.08
CA TYR A 136 -3.23 1.58 -21.44
C TYR A 136 -2.86 0.10 -21.46
N LYS A 137 -3.76 -0.76 -21.97
CA LYS A 137 -3.56 -2.20 -22.17
C LYS A 137 -3.16 -2.49 -23.62
N PHE A 138 -2.12 -3.29 -23.83
CA PHE A 138 -1.66 -3.68 -25.17
C PHE A 138 -2.43 -4.88 -25.70
N GLY A 139 -3.74 -4.72 -25.92
CA GLY A 139 -4.64 -5.80 -26.34
C GLY A 139 -4.59 -6.97 -25.36
N ASP A 140 -4.47 -8.19 -25.90
CA ASP A 140 -4.43 -9.43 -25.13
C ASP A 140 -3.01 -9.89 -24.78
N SER A 141 -2.03 -9.01 -24.85
CA SER A 141 -0.61 -9.36 -24.60
C SER A 141 -0.25 -9.59 -23.15
N GLY A 142 -1.12 -9.25 -22.21
CA GLY A 142 -0.84 -9.21 -20.78
C GLY A 142 -0.06 -7.97 -20.33
N PHE A 143 0.50 -7.19 -21.24
CA PHE A 143 1.20 -5.95 -20.91
C PHE A 143 0.26 -4.76 -20.77
N SER A 144 0.56 -3.90 -19.80
CA SER A 144 -0.05 -2.57 -19.66
C SER A 144 0.97 -1.55 -19.19
N VAL A 145 0.69 -0.29 -19.50
CA VAL A 145 1.43 0.85 -18.95
C VAL A 145 0.47 1.78 -18.26
N SER A 146 0.90 2.40 -17.18
CA SER A 146 0.16 3.46 -16.53
C SER A 146 1.03 4.67 -16.27
N GLY A 147 0.38 5.83 -16.16
CA GLY A 147 1.01 7.06 -15.75
C GLY A 147 0.00 7.95 -15.05
N ASN A 148 0.43 8.60 -13.97
CA ASN A 148 -0.44 9.48 -13.20
C ASN A 148 0.30 10.67 -12.59
N TYR A 149 -0.47 11.66 -12.17
CA TYR A 149 -0.04 12.80 -11.38
C TYR A 149 -1.11 13.11 -10.33
N VAL A 150 -0.69 13.30 -9.08
CA VAL A 150 -1.56 13.68 -7.96
C VAL A 150 -0.92 14.80 -7.16
N ALA A 151 -1.65 15.90 -6.98
CA ALA A 151 -1.27 17.05 -6.15
C ALA A 151 -2.09 17.04 -4.86
N TRP A 152 -1.47 16.70 -3.73
CA TRP A 152 -2.19 16.51 -2.47
C TRP A 152 -2.70 17.83 -1.87
N ASP A 153 -2.01 18.93 -2.09
CA ASP A 153 -2.41 20.28 -1.67
C ASP A 153 -2.79 21.19 -2.86
N GLY A 154 -3.10 20.59 -4.01
CA GLY A 154 -3.43 21.30 -5.24
C GLY A 154 -4.63 22.23 -5.16
N SER A 155 -5.48 22.10 -4.13
CA SER A 155 -6.60 23.01 -3.87
C SER A 155 -6.17 24.34 -3.22
N SER A 156 -4.99 24.41 -2.63
CA SER A 156 -4.44 25.59 -1.93
C SER A 156 -3.24 26.19 -2.63
N THR A 157 -2.26 25.38 -3.00
CA THR A 157 -1.02 25.81 -3.66
C THR A 157 -1.11 25.83 -5.19
N GLY A 158 -2.08 25.11 -5.74
CA GLY A 158 -2.27 24.94 -7.20
C GLY A 158 -1.65 23.65 -7.73
N ILE A 159 -1.98 23.29 -8.96
CA ILE A 159 -1.51 22.08 -9.63
C ILE A 159 -0.28 22.42 -10.49
N GLY A 160 0.78 21.60 -10.42
CA GLY A 160 1.97 21.73 -11.26
C GLY A 160 2.85 22.93 -10.93
N ARG A 161 2.88 23.34 -9.67
CA ARG A 161 3.76 24.41 -9.18
C ARG A 161 4.88 23.82 -8.32
N ASP A 162 6.00 24.51 -8.22
CA ASP A 162 7.17 24.06 -7.47
C ASP A 162 6.89 23.90 -5.96
N GLU A 163 5.96 24.70 -5.42
CA GLU A 163 5.59 24.63 -4.00
C GLU A 163 4.54 23.56 -3.71
N THR A 164 3.96 22.93 -4.74
CA THR A 164 2.88 21.94 -4.56
C THR A 164 3.45 20.59 -4.18
N GLY A 165 2.96 20.01 -3.08
CA GLY A 165 3.20 18.60 -2.76
C GLY A 165 2.52 17.72 -3.79
N SER A 166 3.31 16.96 -4.56
CA SER A 166 2.79 16.16 -5.66
C SER A 166 3.63 14.92 -5.92
N THR A 167 2.99 13.95 -6.56
CA THR A 167 3.66 12.75 -7.06
C THR A 167 3.25 12.48 -8.49
N SER A 168 4.19 12.02 -9.30
CA SER A 168 3.93 11.39 -10.58
C SER A 168 4.51 9.99 -10.60
N SER A 169 3.76 9.00 -11.06
CA SER A 169 4.27 7.64 -11.18
C SER A 169 3.95 7.02 -12.53
N TRP A 170 4.85 6.16 -12.96
CA TRP A 170 4.81 5.47 -14.24
C TRP A 170 5.11 4.00 -14.00
N GLN A 171 4.37 3.11 -14.64
CA GLN A 171 4.53 1.69 -14.45
C GLN A 171 4.42 0.94 -15.78
N LEU A 172 5.30 -0.03 -15.97
CA LEU A 172 5.10 -1.14 -16.89
C LEU A 172 4.66 -2.34 -16.05
N PHE A 173 3.55 -2.95 -16.42
CA PHE A 173 2.95 -4.08 -15.73
C PHE A 173 2.69 -5.24 -16.69
N TYR A 174 2.88 -6.45 -16.22
CA TYR A 174 2.59 -7.67 -16.93
C TYR A 174 1.75 -8.62 -16.07
N GLU A 175 0.72 -9.18 -16.66
CA GLU A 175 -0.12 -10.23 -16.10
C GLU A 175 -0.27 -11.36 -17.14
N GLY A 176 -0.01 -12.60 -16.74
CA GLY A 176 -0.10 -13.74 -17.62
C GLY A 176 0.07 -15.06 -16.90
N GLU A 177 0.09 -16.15 -17.65
CA GLU A 177 0.28 -17.50 -17.10
C GLU A 177 1.71 -17.99 -17.36
N VAL A 178 2.36 -18.50 -16.31
CA VAL A 178 3.71 -19.08 -16.34
C VAL A 178 3.75 -20.29 -15.40
N PHE A 179 4.29 -21.42 -15.87
CA PHE A 179 4.42 -22.65 -15.08
C PHE A 179 3.09 -23.13 -14.44
N ASP A 180 2.03 -23.17 -15.23
CA ASP A 180 0.68 -23.55 -14.77
C ASP A 180 0.17 -22.71 -13.59
N GLY A 181 0.52 -21.43 -13.54
CA GLY A 181 0.11 -20.49 -12.53
C GLY A 181 0.03 -19.08 -13.05
N ASN A 182 -0.61 -18.21 -12.28
CA ASN A 182 -0.72 -16.79 -12.58
C ASN A 182 0.59 -16.08 -12.23
N PHE A 183 1.08 -15.24 -13.12
CA PHE A 183 2.31 -14.48 -12.95
C PHE A 183 2.05 -12.99 -13.14
N LEU A 184 2.57 -12.21 -12.21
CA LEU A 184 2.54 -10.74 -12.24
C LEU A 184 3.97 -10.22 -12.20
N ALA A 185 4.24 -9.13 -12.91
CA ALA A 185 5.51 -8.41 -12.83
C ALA A 185 5.31 -6.93 -13.04
N GLN A 186 6.11 -6.10 -12.38
CA GLN A 186 6.13 -4.66 -12.60
C GLN A 186 7.54 -4.07 -12.56
N ALA A 187 7.70 -3.01 -13.33
CA ALA A 187 8.79 -2.05 -13.18
C ALA A 187 8.16 -0.65 -13.07
N GLY A 188 8.56 0.12 -12.08
CA GLY A 188 7.99 1.42 -11.78
C GLY A 188 9.05 2.51 -11.64
N TYR A 189 8.65 3.73 -11.99
CA TYR A 189 9.36 4.96 -11.73
C TYR A 189 8.38 5.98 -11.14
N ALA A 190 8.83 6.77 -10.17
CA ALA A 190 8.06 7.88 -9.65
C ALA A 190 8.95 9.09 -9.34
N TYR A 191 8.33 10.26 -9.33
CA TYR A 191 8.91 11.48 -8.80
C TYR A 191 7.97 12.05 -7.75
N ALA A 192 8.48 12.23 -6.54
CA ALA A 192 7.78 12.87 -5.43
C ALA A 192 8.40 14.25 -5.20
N GLN A 193 7.55 15.28 -5.13
CA GLN A 193 7.93 16.68 -4.92
C GLN A 193 7.20 17.21 -3.68
N ASN A 194 7.94 17.77 -2.73
CA ASN A 194 7.40 18.29 -1.46
C ASN A 194 6.50 17.28 -0.73
N VAL A 195 6.86 16.01 -0.76
CA VAL A 195 6.11 14.90 -0.13
C VAL A 195 7.08 14.06 0.69
N GLY A 196 6.87 14.00 2.00
CA GLY A 196 7.65 13.18 2.91
C GLY A 196 7.59 11.68 2.56
N LEU A 197 8.51 10.90 3.11
CA LEU A 197 8.47 9.45 3.02
C LEU A 197 7.30 8.92 3.86
N THR A 198 6.46 8.06 3.28
CA THR A 198 5.26 7.55 3.94
C THR A 198 5.59 6.51 5.00
N ILE A 199 6.61 5.70 4.72
CA ILE A 199 7.01 4.57 5.55
C ILE A 199 8.53 4.39 5.45
N GLY A 200 9.18 4.06 6.56
CA GLY A 200 10.63 3.87 6.60
C GLY A 200 11.17 4.10 8.00
N THR A 201 12.47 3.87 8.15
CA THR A 201 13.20 4.21 9.38
C THR A 201 13.27 5.72 9.60
N ASN A 202 13.59 6.15 10.80
CA ASN A 202 13.71 7.57 11.13
C ASN A 202 14.77 8.28 10.28
N LYS A 203 15.92 7.62 10.02
CA LYS A 203 16.97 8.18 9.18
C LYS A 203 16.55 8.25 7.72
N ALA A 204 15.86 7.22 7.20
CA ALA A 204 15.30 7.25 5.86
C ALA A 204 14.30 8.40 5.69
N GLY A 205 13.44 8.62 6.69
CA GLY A 205 12.54 9.77 6.71
C GLY A 205 13.25 11.11 6.68
N ALA A 206 14.37 11.24 7.41
CA ALA A 206 15.19 12.45 7.42
C ALA A 206 15.96 12.64 6.09
N ALA A 207 16.47 11.55 5.51
CA ALA A 207 17.22 11.57 4.25
C ALA A 207 16.34 11.79 3.02
N ALA A 208 15.04 11.47 3.09
CA ALA A 208 14.12 11.52 1.96
C ALA A 208 13.98 12.91 1.32
N GLY A 209 14.28 13.99 2.08
CA GLY A 209 14.19 15.35 1.58
C GLY A 209 12.80 15.75 1.09
N ASP A 210 12.75 16.86 0.36
CA ASP A 210 11.52 17.37 -0.22
C ASP A 210 11.21 16.73 -1.58
N ASN A 211 12.24 16.42 -2.37
CA ASN A 211 12.12 15.85 -3.71
C ASN A 211 12.94 14.58 -3.84
N ARG A 212 12.38 13.58 -4.55
CA ARG A 212 13.09 12.32 -4.77
C ARG A 212 12.58 11.56 -5.99
N HIS A 213 13.46 10.80 -6.59
CA HIS A 213 13.18 9.81 -7.61
C HIS A 213 12.97 8.43 -6.99
N GLY A 214 11.92 7.72 -7.39
CA GLY A 214 11.61 6.38 -6.94
C GLY A 214 11.71 5.35 -8.07
N TYR A 215 12.26 4.18 -7.77
CA TYR A 215 12.37 3.05 -8.69
C TYR A 215 11.90 1.78 -8.01
N SER A 216 11.21 0.90 -8.74
CA SER A 216 10.73 -0.36 -8.20
C SER A 216 10.76 -1.49 -9.21
N LEU A 217 10.99 -2.70 -8.68
CA LEU A 217 10.83 -3.97 -9.38
C LEU A 217 10.08 -4.92 -8.45
N ALA A 218 9.00 -5.56 -8.95
CA ALA A 218 8.30 -6.58 -8.20
C ALA A 218 7.78 -7.67 -9.14
N ALA A 219 7.66 -8.88 -8.59
CA ALA A 219 7.08 -10.01 -9.30
C ALA A 219 6.37 -10.93 -8.31
N ALA A 220 5.35 -11.62 -8.79
CA ALA A 220 4.61 -12.61 -8.03
C ALA A 220 4.16 -13.76 -8.91
N TRP A 221 4.05 -14.92 -8.30
CA TRP A 221 3.51 -16.12 -8.92
C TRP A 221 2.55 -16.82 -7.95
N ALA A 222 1.43 -17.29 -8.45
CA ALA A 222 0.47 -18.10 -7.70
C ALA A 222 0.12 -19.36 -8.49
N PRO A 223 0.05 -20.55 -7.85
CA PRO A 223 -0.40 -21.77 -8.52
C PRO A 223 -1.85 -21.58 -8.99
N ALA A 224 -2.22 -22.30 -10.08
CA ALA A 224 -3.59 -22.27 -10.61
C ALA A 224 -4.62 -22.82 -9.60
N ASP A 225 -4.21 -23.83 -8.83
CA ASP A 225 -5.05 -24.48 -7.82
C ASP A 225 -4.45 -24.27 -6.41
N ALA A 226 -5.33 -24.09 -5.43
CA ALA A 226 -4.97 -24.09 -4.01
C ALA A 226 -4.33 -25.42 -3.60
N GLY A 227 -3.32 -25.38 -2.72
CA GLY A 227 -2.62 -26.59 -2.30
C GLY A 227 -1.47 -26.33 -1.35
N LEU A 228 -0.48 -27.23 -1.38
CA LEU A 228 0.72 -27.13 -0.52
C LEU A 228 1.70 -26.05 -0.99
N ILE A 229 1.61 -25.65 -2.27
CA ILE A 229 2.50 -24.64 -2.83
C ILE A 229 1.83 -23.28 -2.64
N PRO A 230 2.49 -22.34 -1.93
CA PRO A 230 1.94 -21.00 -1.74
C PRO A 230 2.04 -20.15 -3.00
N SER A 231 1.30 -19.07 -3.07
CA SER A 231 1.71 -17.93 -3.87
C SER A 231 2.99 -17.33 -3.29
N ILE A 232 3.84 -16.81 -4.16
CA ILE A 232 5.11 -16.17 -3.80
C ILE A 232 5.10 -14.79 -4.41
N SER A 233 5.32 -13.78 -3.58
CA SER A 233 5.42 -12.38 -4.01
C SER A 233 6.70 -11.78 -3.48
N GLY A 234 7.33 -10.93 -4.28
CA GLY A 234 8.53 -10.24 -3.82
C GLY A 234 8.80 -8.98 -4.64
N GLY A 235 9.44 -8.02 -4.00
CA GLY A 235 9.79 -6.78 -4.65
C GLY A 235 10.88 -6.01 -3.91
N TRP A 236 11.46 -5.09 -4.65
CA TRP A 236 12.49 -4.19 -4.19
C TRP A 236 12.26 -2.80 -4.75
N SER A 237 12.54 -1.81 -3.94
CA SER A 237 12.50 -0.41 -4.37
C SER A 237 13.66 0.38 -3.80
N MET A 238 13.98 1.43 -4.53
CA MET A 238 14.96 2.43 -4.15
C MET A 238 14.36 3.82 -4.34
N SER A 239 14.71 4.74 -3.46
CA SER A 239 14.42 6.17 -3.60
C SER A 239 15.73 6.95 -3.51
N ASP A 240 15.93 7.83 -4.48
CA ASP A 240 17.10 8.69 -4.66
C ASP A 240 16.66 10.15 -4.40
N PRO A 241 16.96 10.71 -3.22
CA PRO A 241 16.62 12.09 -2.89
C PRO A 241 17.50 13.10 -3.62
N ASP A 242 16.91 14.21 -4.08
CA ASP A 242 17.66 15.25 -4.84
C ASP A 242 18.70 15.98 -3.98
N ASP A 243 18.48 16.08 -2.67
CA ASP A 243 19.30 16.86 -1.73
C ASP A 243 20.11 16.00 -0.75
N SER A 244 20.25 14.70 -1.00
CA SER A 244 21.00 13.77 -0.17
C SER A 244 21.85 12.84 -1.02
N ASP A 245 23.04 12.50 -0.54
CA ASP A 245 23.89 11.47 -1.17
C ASP A 245 23.52 10.04 -0.70
N GLU A 246 22.49 9.91 0.14
CA GLU A 246 22.06 8.62 0.71
C GLU A 246 20.83 8.06 -0.01
N ASP A 247 21.01 6.95 -0.72
CA ASP A 247 19.91 6.18 -1.28
C ASP A 247 19.11 5.49 -0.19
N ILE A 248 17.77 5.49 -0.38
CA ILE A 248 16.83 4.79 0.50
C ILE A 248 16.37 3.54 -0.22
N HIS A 249 16.52 2.37 0.38
CA HIS A 249 16.12 1.10 -0.24
C HIS A 249 15.39 0.18 0.75
N GLY A 250 14.57 -0.70 0.20
CA GLY A 250 13.82 -1.69 0.96
C GLY A 250 13.34 -2.81 0.05
N TRP A 251 13.01 -3.95 0.65
CA TRP A 251 12.55 -5.14 -0.06
C TRP A 251 11.61 -5.98 0.79
N TYR A 252 10.83 -6.85 0.14
CA TYR A 252 10.00 -7.81 0.83
C TYR A 252 9.86 -9.10 0.04
N VAL A 253 9.52 -10.18 0.76
CA VAL A 253 9.03 -11.45 0.23
C VAL A 253 7.84 -11.89 1.07
N GLY A 254 6.72 -12.22 0.42
CA GLY A 254 5.49 -12.71 1.03
C GLY A 254 5.08 -14.05 0.44
N LEU A 255 4.54 -14.91 1.28
CA LEU A 255 3.97 -16.21 0.96
C LEU A 255 2.52 -16.26 1.45
N GLU A 256 1.61 -16.78 0.62
CA GLU A 256 0.23 -17.02 1.03
C GLU A 256 -0.27 -18.36 0.51
N TRP A 257 -0.88 -19.14 1.38
CA TRP A 257 -1.60 -20.37 1.08
C TRP A 257 -3.09 -20.11 1.14
N SER A 258 -3.79 -20.36 0.06
CA SER A 258 -5.25 -20.30 -0.01
C SER A 258 -5.88 -21.61 0.47
N ASP A 259 -7.12 -21.53 0.91
CA ASP A 259 -7.97 -22.68 1.32
C ASP A 259 -7.36 -23.55 2.43
N VAL A 260 -6.60 -22.94 3.32
CA VAL A 260 -5.92 -23.65 4.43
C VAL A 260 -6.94 -24.12 5.48
N PHE A 261 -7.03 -25.44 5.64
CA PHE A 261 -7.96 -26.18 6.51
C PHE A 261 -9.43 -26.07 6.10
N VAL A 262 -9.90 -24.94 5.63
CA VAL A 262 -11.27 -24.66 5.21
C VAL A 262 -11.23 -23.79 3.97
N GLU A 263 -12.07 -24.09 2.99
CA GLU A 263 -12.24 -23.29 1.76
C GLU A 263 -12.57 -21.81 2.11
N GLY A 264 -11.91 -20.89 1.44
CA GLY A 264 -12.03 -19.46 1.66
C GLY A 264 -11.13 -18.89 2.78
N ASN A 265 -10.48 -19.73 3.58
CA ASN A 265 -9.48 -19.28 4.55
C ASN A 265 -8.10 -19.14 3.88
N SER A 266 -7.26 -18.27 4.42
CA SER A 266 -5.87 -18.21 3.98
C SER A 266 -4.90 -18.07 5.16
N PHE A 267 -3.67 -18.53 4.94
CA PHE A 267 -2.55 -18.38 5.84
C PHE A 267 -1.40 -17.70 5.09
N GLY A 268 -0.76 -16.74 5.71
CA GLY A 268 0.37 -16.07 5.07
C GLY A 268 1.43 -15.61 6.05
N THR A 269 2.60 -15.36 5.49
CA THR A 269 3.74 -14.79 6.20
C THR A 269 4.58 -13.96 5.24
N ALA A 270 5.14 -12.88 5.74
CA ALA A 270 6.07 -12.03 4.98
C ALA A 270 7.27 -11.65 5.80
N ILE A 271 8.39 -11.46 5.13
CA ILE A 271 9.62 -10.91 5.67
C ILE A 271 10.11 -9.79 4.75
N GLY A 272 10.68 -8.75 5.34
CA GLY A 272 11.21 -7.64 4.56
C GLY A 272 12.10 -6.73 5.35
N GLN A 273 12.53 -5.70 4.66
CA GLN A 273 13.29 -4.60 5.19
C GLN A 273 12.59 -3.31 4.76
N ALA A 274 12.08 -2.55 5.74
CA ALA A 274 11.46 -1.26 5.48
C ALA A 274 12.46 -0.31 4.81
N PRO A 275 11.98 0.74 4.13
CA PRO A 275 12.83 1.77 3.57
C PRO A 275 13.83 2.31 4.57
N LYS A 276 15.12 2.21 4.26
CA LYS A 276 16.25 2.58 5.11
C LYS A 276 17.42 3.11 4.30
N VAL A 277 18.29 3.89 4.92
CA VAL A 277 19.61 4.27 4.37
C VAL A 277 20.65 3.16 4.61
N GLU A 278 21.83 3.25 3.96
CA GLU A 278 22.82 2.17 3.99
C GLU A 278 23.25 1.77 5.41
N ASP A 279 23.49 2.74 6.27
CA ASP A 279 23.97 2.52 7.65
C ASP A 279 22.87 2.10 8.64
N ASP A 280 21.61 2.07 8.22
CA ASP A 280 20.51 1.59 9.04
C ASP A 280 20.40 0.08 9.01
N TYR A 281 19.80 -0.45 10.07
CA TYR A 281 19.40 -1.84 10.15
C TYR A 281 17.90 -1.90 10.47
N ASN A 282 17.19 -2.78 9.78
CA ASN A 282 15.77 -3.03 10.05
C ASN A 282 15.38 -4.38 9.45
N LYS A 283 14.59 -5.16 10.16
CA LYS A 283 13.93 -6.35 9.63
C LYS A 283 12.51 -6.41 10.15
N MET A 284 11.60 -6.72 9.26
CA MET A 284 10.18 -6.89 9.57
C MET A 284 9.76 -8.31 9.23
N TRP A 285 8.94 -8.89 10.07
CA TRP A 285 8.29 -10.17 9.84
C TRP A 285 6.86 -10.10 10.33
N GLU A 286 5.93 -10.71 9.59
CA GLU A 286 4.56 -10.90 10.04
C GLU A 286 4.01 -12.26 9.61
N ILE A 287 2.98 -12.70 10.33
CA ILE A 287 2.23 -13.92 10.07
C ILE A 287 0.75 -13.68 10.38
N PHE A 288 -0.12 -14.18 9.54
CA PHE A 288 -1.55 -14.08 9.75
C PHE A 288 -2.30 -15.34 9.37
N TYR A 289 -3.50 -15.48 9.91
CA TYR A 289 -4.49 -16.42 9.42
C TYR A 289 -5.83 -15.72 9.23
N LYS A 290 -6.40 -15.81 8.03
CA LYS A 290 -7.67 -15.17 7.64
C LYS A 290 -8.78 -16.21 7.71
N PHE A 291 -9.72 -16.02 8.61
CA PHE A 291 -10.95 -16.79 8.69
C PHE A 291 -12.05 -16.14 7.90
N ALA A 292 -12.58 -16.81 6.88
CA ALA A 292 -13.83 -16.46 6.23
C ALA A 292 -15.00 -17.00 7.10
N VAL A 293 -15.48 -16.19 8.03
CA VAL A 293 -16.57 -16.57 8.94
C VAL A 293 -17.90 -16.68 8.21
N THR A 294 -18.16 -15.75 7.31
CA THR A 294 -19.26 -15.74 6.33
C THR A 294 -18.79 -15.00 5.09
N ASP A 295 -19.60 -14.99 4.03
CA ASP A 295 -19.31 -14.20 2.80
C ASP A 295 -19.09 -12.69 3.08
N ASN A 296 -19.57 -12.19 4.20
CA ASN A 296 -19.53 -10.79 4.57
C ASN A 296 -18.68 -10.47 5.81
N ILE A 297 -18.13 -11.50 6.47
CA ILE A 297 -17.36 -11.31 7.70
C ILE A 297 -16.07 -12.12 7.61
N THR A 298 -14.93 -11.43 7.75
CA THR A 298 -13.63 -12.07 7.93
C THR A 298 -13.01 -11.66 9.25
N VAL A 299 -12.27 -12.58 9.88
CA VAL A 299 -11.50 -12.34 11.10
C VAL A 299 -10.06 -12.74 10.85
N THR A 300 -9.13 -11.83 11.05
CA THR A 300 -7.71 -12.04 10.75
C THR A 300 -6.85 -11.73 11.97
N PRO A 301 -6.54 -12.73 12.83
CA PRO A 301 -5.45 -12.61 13.78
C PRO A 301 -4.12 -12.49 13.04
N THR A 302 -3.29 -11.58 13.51
CA THR A 302 -1.96 -11.26 12.97
C THR A 302 -0.98 -11.08 14.10
N TYR A 303 0.26 -11.57 13.92
CA TYR A 303 1.39 -11.32 14.79
C TYR A 303 2.56 -10.81 13.97
N PHE A 304 3.35 -9.88 14.51
CA PHE A 304 4.50 -9.31 13.83
C PHE A 304 5.67 -9.04 14.78
N ILE A 305 6.85 -8.96 14.19
CA ILE A 305 8.10 -8.51 14.83
C ILE A 305 8.78 -7.52 13.91
N ILE A 306 9.25 -6.42 14.47
CA ILE A 306 10.08 -5.41 13.80
C ILE A 306 11.36 -5.29 14.60
N ASP A 307 12.46 -5.79 14.07
CA ASP A 307 13.79 -5.71 14.65
C ASP A 307 14.41 -4.38 14.26
N GLU A 308 15.02 -3.67 15.22
CA GLU A 308 15.57 -2.33 15.02
C GLU A 308 14.52 -1.34 14.45
N TYR A 309 13.44 -1.17 15.20
CA TYR A 309 12.25 -0.40 14.78
C TYR A 309 12.57 1.01 14.28
N SER A 310 13.47 1.72 14.95
CA SER A 310 13.88 3.07 14.53
C SER A 310 14.96 3.08 13.44
N GLY A 311 15.54 1.93 13.10
CA GLY A 311 16.68 1.80 12.19
C GLY A 311 18.04 2.02 12.86
N ASP A 312 18.10 2.12 14.18
CA ASP A 312 19.35 2.23 14.97
C ASP A 312 19.63 0.89 15.66
N LEU A 313 20.86 0.35 15.51
CA LEU A 313 21.30 -0.88 16.14
C LEU A 313 21.17 -0.90 17.67
N SER A 314 20.95 0.24 18.29
CA SER A 314 20.67 0.37 19.72
C SER A 314 19.18 0.32 20.08
N SER A 315 18.28 0.32 19.09
CA SER A 315 16.85 0.27 19.32
C SER A 315 16.40 -1.17 19.61
N ASP A 316 15.45 -1.30 20.53
CA ASP A 316 14.85 -2.57 20.84
C ASP A 316 13.94 -3.05 19.71
N TYR A 317 13.64 -4.33 19.65
CA TYR A 317 12.65 -4.86 18.74
C TYR A 317 11.23 -4.55 19.25
N VAL A 318 10.33 -4.26 18.31
CA VAL A 318 8.90 -4.11 18.56
C VAL A 318 8.19 -5.38 18.10
N GLN A 319 7.33 -5.93 18.93
CA GLN A 319 6.47 -7.05 18.57
C GLN A 319 5.03 -6.78 18.96
N GLY A 320 4.10 -7.35 18.24
CA GLY A 320 2.70 -7.13 18.55
C GLY A 320 1.76 -8.12 17.89
N ALA A 321 0.54 -8.10 18.38
CA ALA A 321 -0.55 -8.88 17.81
C ALA A 321 -1.81 -8.04 17.73
N TYR A 322 -2.55 -8.27 16.68
CA TYR A 322 -3.88 -7.69 16.53
C TYR A 322 -4.86 -8.65 15.85
N VAL A 323 -6.12 -8.39 16.02
CA VAL A 323 -7.21 -9.05 15.32
C VAL A 323 -7.95 -8.00 14.51
N LYS A 324 -7.96 -8.16 13.19
CA LYS A 324 -8.80 -7.38 12.30
C LYS A 324 -10.10 -8.13 12.02
N THR A 325 -11.23 -7.49 12.23
CA THR A 325 -12.52 -7.99 11.77
C THR A 325 -13.04 -7.07 10.68
N THR A 326 -13.34 -7.63 9.51
CA THR A 326 -13.88 -6.88 8.37
C THR A 326 -15.33 -7.28 8.15
N PHE A 327 -16.19 -6.27 8.03
CA PHE A 327 -17.59 -6.41 7.64
C PHE A 327 -17.78 -5.79 6.27
N THR A 328 -18.36 -6.55 5.33
CA THR A 328 -18.71 -6.07 3.98
C THR A 328 -20.24 -6.15 3.81
N PHE A 329 -20.86 -5.08 3.33
CA PHE A 329 -22.33 -4.99 3.19
C PHE A 329 -22.73 -4.20 1.94
#